data_7e823f9e834a1cfbe671da3c1c1da0d6
#
_entry.id   7e823f9e834a1cfbe671da3c1c1da0d6
#
_cell.length_a   1.000
_cell.length_b   1.000
_cell.length_c   1.000
_cell.angle_alpha   90.00
_cell.angle_beta   90.00
_cell.angle_gamma   90.00
#
_symmetry.space_group_name_H-M   'P 1'
#
loop_
_entity.id
_entity.type
_entity.pdbx_description
1 polymer ?
#
loop_
_entity_poly.entity_id
_entity_poly.type
_entity_poly.pdbx_seq_one_letter_code
_entity_poly.pdbx_strand_id
1 'polypeptide(L)'
;MLRLDFTLADLSLPQQRETTRRVSISGVQDKVQLHRQGMRFVPVASGGDYILKPVPSHSSARFVYDIPANETLTMDIASEIFGIHTAEHALVEFKDGMPAYLTKRFDSRDGMKIRQEDFCQLSNRSEETHGDNYKYDASYEELAGLVRRFCPSHAIENPKVFFQILFNYVFANGDAHLKNFSLYESRQGDYILTPAYDLLNTSLHFPNEPTATGLDFFMDGHYTARYEVLGFYSSTDFHELAGFYGVSSLEVDEMLSVFARKCVQVEESVKTSRLSLEAKSLYLAKFHDRLKALAQ
;
A
#
# COMPACT_ATOMS: atom_id res chain seq x y z
N MET A 1 -20.17 12.04 -2.33
CA MET A 1 -19.38 11.34 -1.29
C MET A 1 -20.36 10.65 -0.34
N LEU A 2 -20.09 9.42 0.05
CA LEU A 2 -20.91 8.66 0.99
C LEU A 2 -20.75 9.25 2.40
N ARG A 3 -21.87 9.42 3.14
CA ARG A 3 -21.85 9.95 4.49
C ARG A 3 -22.36 8.90 5.47
N LEU A 4 -21.59 8.69 6.55
CA LEU A 4 -21.95 7.82 7.67
C LEU A 4 -22.95 8.53 8.58
N ASP A 5 -23.79 7.78 9.26
CA ASP A 5 -24.81 8.33 10.17
C ASP A 5 -24.37 8.41 11.64
N PHE A 6 -23.09 8.17 11.89
CA PHE A 6 -22.42 8.25 13.20
C PHE A 6 -21.13 9.09 13.12
N THR A 7 -20.60 9.47 14.28
CA THR A 7 -19.32 10.18 14.44
C THR A 7 -18.25 9.24 14.97
N LEU A 8 -16.98 9.67 14.91
CA LEU A 8 -15.88 8.91 15.53
C LEU A 8 -16.08 8.76 17.05
N ALA A 9 -16.65 9.78 17.71
CA ALA A 9 -16.92 9.75 19.14
C ALA A 9 -18.01 8.72 19.56
N ASP A 10 -18.89 8.34 18.64
CA ASP A 10 -19.89 7.28 18.87
C ASP A 10 -19.26 5.88 18.86
N LEU A 11 -18.00 5.76 18.47
CA LEU A 11 -17.28 4.50 18.39
C LEU A 11 -16.47 4.27 19.67
N SER A 12 -16.77 3.17 20.38
CA SER A 12 -15.92 2.70 21.48
C SER A 12 -14.69 1.98 20.88
N LEU A 13 -13.63 2.73 20.56
CA LEU A 13 -12.40 2.16 20.00
C LEU A 13 -11.52 1.61 21.12
N PRO A 14 -11.14 0.32 21.09
CA PRO A 14 -10.03 -0.15 21.92
C PRO A 14 -8.75 0.51 21.40
N GLN A 15 -8.03 1.21 22.28
CA GLN A 15 -6.72 1.78 21.97
C GLN A 15 -5.73 0.64 21.75
N GLN A 16 -5.49 0.24 20.52
CA GLN A 16 -4.37 -0.61 20.14
C GLN A 16 -3.14 0.28 19.99
N ARG A 17 -2.26 0.28 20.99
CA ARG A 17 -0.93 0.86 20.90
C ARG A 17 0.01 -0.17 20.29
N GLU A 18 0.29 -0.09 19.00
CA GLU A 18 1.49 -0.71 18.43
C GLU A 18 2.70 0.20 18.72
N THR A 19 3.60 -0.27 19.57
CA THR A 19 4.89 0.39 19.85
C THR A 19 5.93 -0.10 18.84
N THR A 20 5.88 0.40 17.61
CA THR A 20 6.95 0.15 16.64
C THR A 20 7.95 1.32 16.63
N ARG A 21 9.25 1.02 16.54
CA ARG A 21 10.33 2.03 16.42
C ARG A 21 10.26 2.82 15.10
N ARG A 22 9.71 2.24 14.03
CA ARG A 22 9.35 2.96 12.82
C ARG A 22 7.89 3.38 12.94
N VAL A 23 7.64 4.69 12.78
CA VAL A 23 6.29 5.23 12.76
C VAL A 23 5.67 4.90 11.41
N SER A 24 4.96 3.78 11.34
CA SER A 24 4.17 3.42 10.17
C SER A 24 2.77 4.02 10.31
N ILE A 25 2.20 4.52 9.22
CA ILE A 25 0.80 5.00 9.21
C ILE A 25 -0.11 3.85 9.60
N SER A 26 0.13 2.64 9.10
CA SER A 26 -0.71 1.47 9.35
C SER A 26 -0.67 0.97 10.80
N GLY A 27 0.42 1.24 11.53
CA GLY A 27 0.57 0.88 12.95
C GLY A 27 -0.05 1.87 13.94
N VAL A 28 -0.38 3.09 13.47
CA VAL A 28 -0.91 4.17 14.33
C VAL A 28 -2.38 4.46 14.04
N GLN A 29 -2.91 3.95 12.92
CA GLN A 29 -4.26 4.25 12.47
C GLN A 29 -5.30 3.31 13.06
N ASP A 30 -6.28 3.87 13.78
CA ASP A 30 -7.45 3.14 14.26
C ASP A 30 -8.20 2.48 13.11
N LYS A 31 -8.65 1.23 13.30
CA LYS A 31 -9.41 0.47 12.30
C LYS A 31 -10.74 0.04 12.93
N VAL A 32 -11.83 0.40 12.29
CA VAL A 32 -13.19 0.04 12.71
C VAL A 32 -13.79 -0.94 11.72
N GLN A 33 -14.28 -2.07 12.20
CA GLN A 33 -15.01 -3.00 11.36
C GLN A 33 -16.48 -2.53 11.20
N LEU A 34 -16.94 -2.54 9.96
CA LEU A 34 -18.32 -2.17 9.63
C LEU A 34 -19.01 -3.33 8.91
N HIS A 35 -20.31 -3.48 9.19
CA HIS A 35 -21.20 -4.33 8.42
C HIS A 35 -22.19 -3.47 7.63
N ARG A 36 -22.43 -3.82 6.35
CA ARG A 36 -23.39 -3.11 5.50
C ARG A 36 -24.79 -3.66 5.68
N GLN A 37 -25.71 -2.82 6.15
CA GLN A 37 -27.14 -3.11 6.27
C GLN A 37 -27.95 -2.24 5.29
N GLY A 38 -28.22 -2.76 4.11
CA GLY A 38 -28.85 -1.99 3.04
C GLY A 38 -27.98 -0.81 2.59
N MET A 39 -28.44 0.41 2.86
CA MET A 39 -27.70 1.66 2.54
C MET A 39 -26.89 2.21 3.71
N ARG A 40 -26.88 1.56 4.86
CA ARG A 40 -26.17 2.01 6.06
C ARG A 40 -24.98 1.13 6.39
N PHE A 41 -23.98 1.73 7.04
CA PHE A 41 -22.86 1.04 7.63
C PHE A 41 -22.97 1.06 9.15
N VAL A 42 -22.87 -0.09 9.77
CA VAL A 42 -23.02 -0.26 11.22
C VAL A 42 -21.71 -0.79 11.80
N PRO A 43 -21.14 -0.14 12.82
CA PRO A 43 -19.94 -0.63 13.51
C PRO A 43 -20.20 -1.99 14.16
N VAL A 44 -19.24 -2.91 14.04
CA VAL A 44 -19.31 -4.25 14.64
C VAL A 44 -17.97 -4.59 15.30
N ALA A 45 -18.02 -5.37 16.37
CA ALA A 45 -16.82 -5.78 17.08
C ALA A 45 -15.96 -6.79 16.28
N SER A 46 -16.60 -7.62 15.44
CA SER A 46 -15.94 -8.63 14.61
C SER A 46 -16.82 -9.03 13.43
N GLY A 47 -16.24 -9.64 12.40
CA GLY A 47 -16.98 -10.17 11.25
C GLY A 47 -17.53 -9.09 10.31
N GLY A 48 -16.98 -7.89 10.35
CA GLY A 48 -17.38 -6.81 9.43
C GLY A 48 -16.97 -7.11 7.99
N ASP A 49 -17.77 -6.62 7.04
CA ASP A 49 -17.50 -6.71 5.60
C ASP A 49 -16.57 -5.60 5.10
N TYR A 50 -16.42 -4.55 5.91
CA TYR A 50 -15.66 -3.36 5.59
C TYR A 50 -14.72 -2.99 6.74
N ILE A 51 -13.64 -2.31 6.40
CA ILE A 51 -12.72 -1.66 7.33
C ILE A 51 -12.79 -0.15 7.08
N LEU A 52 -13.06 0.61 8.14
CA LEU A 52 -13.01 2.06 8.14
C LEU A 52 -11.73 2.50 8.84
N LYS A 53 -10.96 3.35 8.18
CA LYS A 53 -9.76 3.98 8.73
C LYS A 53 -10.04 5.48 8.90
N PRO A 54 -10.31 5.97 10.11
CA PRO A 54 -10.48 7.40 10.38
C PRO A 54 -9.15 8.15 10.31
N VAL A 55 -9.21 9.46 10.40
CA VAL A 55 -8.03 10.28 10.69
C VAL A 55 -7.42 9.80 12.02
N PRO A 56 -6.11 9.51 12.08
CA PRO A 56 -5.47 9.06 13.32
C PRO A 56 -5.61 10.08 14.45
N SER A 57 -6.07 9.63 15.61
CA SER A 57 -6.33 10.51 16.78
C SER A 57 -5.06 11.01 17.46
N HIS A 58 -3.97 10.26 17.37
CA HIS A 58 -2.68 10.55 18.01
C HIS A 58 -1.53 10.34 17.02
N SER A 59 -1.33 11.31 16.12
CA SER A 59 -0.26 11.20 15.12
C SER A 59 0.55 12.50 15.07
N SER A 60 1.89 12.34 15.01
CA SER A 60 2.82 13.43 14.68
C SER A 60 2.98 13.64 13.16
N ALA A 61 2.19 12.94 12.36
CA ALA A 61 2.23 13.04 10.90
C ALA A 61 1.86 14.44 10.41
N ARG A 62 2.56 14.92 9.39
CA ARG A 62 2.12 16.13 8.66
C ARG A 62 0.83 15.80 7.90
N PHE A 63 0.00 16.81 7.68
CA PHE A 63 -1.26 16.66 6.93
C PHE A 63 -2.11 15.47 7.41
N VAL A 64 -2.22 15.29 8.72
CA VAL A 64 -2.93 14.14 9.31
C VAL A 64 -4.37 14.00 8.79
N TYR A 65 -5.06 15.13 8.54
CA TYR A 65 -6.42 15.14 7.98
C TYR A 65 -6.49 14.73 6.50
N ASP A 66 -5.37 14.77 5.79
CA ASP A 66 -5.28 14.35 4.40
C ASP A 66 -5.02 12.83 4.25
N ILE A 67 -4.71 12.09 5.34
CA ILE A 67 -4.39 10.66 5.27
C ILE A 67 -5.48 9.85 4.56
N PRO A 68 -6.77 9.95 4.92
CA PRO A 68 -7.81 9.19 4.21
C PRO A 68 -7.94 9.57 2.73
N ALA A 69 -7.78 10.84 2.41
CA ALA A 69 -7.84 11.32 1.03
C ALA A 69 -6.60 10.90 0.21
N ASN A 70 -5.42 10.84 0.84
CA ASN A 70 -4.19 10.35 0.23
C ASN A 70 -4.29 8.85 -0.12
N GLU A 71 -4.74 8.02 0.83
CA GLU A 71 -4.93 6.59 0.59
C GLU A 71 -5.96 6.37 -0.53
N THR A 72 -7.11 7.04 -0.48
CA THR A 72 -8.13 6.95 -1.54
C THR A 72 -7.56 7.35 -2.90
N LEU A 73 -6.93 8.51 -3.00
CA LEU A 73 -6.36 9.01 -4.26
C LEU A 73 -5.33 8.05 -4.85
N THR A 74 -4.41 7.53 -4.02
CA THR A 74 -3.35 6.64 -4.50
C THR A 74 -3.93 5.30 -4.94
N MET A 75 -4.94 4.78 -4.25
CA MET A 75 -5.67 3.58 -4.64
C MET A 75 -6.48 3.78 -5.93
N ASP A 76 -7.15 4.94 -6.11
CA ASP A 76 -7.84 5.32 -7.36
C ASP A 76 -6.85 5.40 -8.53
N ILE A 77 -5.71 6.07 -8.35
CA ILE A 77 -4.64 6.13 -9.35
C ILE A 77 -4.16 4.72 -9.73
N ALA A 78 -3.92 3.86 -8.74
CA ALA A 78 -3.47 2.49 -8.97
C ALA A 78 -4.46 1.71 -9.83
N SER A 79 -5.75 1.76 -9.50
CA SER A 79 -6.79 1.00 -10.19
C SER A 79 -7.20 1.62 -11.54
N GLU A 80 -7.53 2.91 -11.56
CA GLU A 80 -8.15 3.56 -12.71
C GLU A 80 -7.13 3.98 -13.78
N ILE A 81 -5.93 4.38 -13.35
CA ILE A 81 -4.89 4.84 -14.27
C ILE A 81 -3.94 3.70 -14.63
N PHE A 82 -3.45 2.94 -13.64
CA PHE A 82 -2.42 1.92 -13.87
C PHE A 82 -2.97 0.50 -14.01
N GLY A 83 -4.24 0.28 -13.75
CA GLY A 83 -4.89 -1.04 -13.91
C GLY A 83 -4.44 -2.07 -12.88
N ILE A 84 -3.89 -1.64 -11.74
CA ILE A 84 -3.57 -2.53 -10.62
C ILE A 84 -4.90 -2.97 -10.00
N HIS A 85 -5.08 -4.27 -9.81
CA HIS A 85 -6.24 -4.80 -9.13
C HIS A 85 -6.16 -4.43 -7.64
N THR A 86 -7.00 -3.50 -7.19
CA THR A 86 -7.04 -2.99 -5.82
C THR A 86 -8.27 -3.49 -5.06
N ALA A 87 -8.20 -3.47 -3.72
CA ALA A 87 -9.39 -3.64 -2.89
C ALA A 87 -10.41 -2.54 -3.19
N GLU A 88 -11.71 -2.88 -3.19
CA GLU A 88 -12.79 -1.89 -3.34
C GLU A 88 -12.71 -0.86 -2.20
N HIS A 89 -12.68 0.42 -2.53
CA HIS A 89 -12.46 1.47 -1.55
C HIS A 89 -13.22 2.75 -1.88
N ALA A 90 -13.35 3.64 -0.91
CA ALA A 90 -13.95 4.96 -1.08
C ALA A 90 -13.51 5.93 0.01
N LEU A 91 -13.46 7.21 -0.31
CA LEU A 91 -13.45 8.27 0.67
C LEU A 91 -14.88 8.51 1.18
N VAL A 92 -15.06 8.47 2.48
CA VAL A 92 -16.35 8.71 3.15
C VAL A 92 -16.24 9.82 4.18
N GLU A 93 -17.37 10.35 4.63
CA GLU A 93 -17.42 11.33 5.71
C GLU A 93 -18.23 10.78 6.88
N PHE A 94 -17.73 11.00 8.09
CA PHE A 94 -18.54 10.86 9.29
C PHE A 94 -19.70 11.88 9.31
N LYS A 95 -20.66 11.70 10.22
CA LYS A 95 -21.79 12.60 10.39
C LYS A 95 -21.39 14.05 10.67
N ASP A 96 -20.26 14.27 11.33
CA ASP A 96 -19.68 15.58 11.64
C ASP A 96 -18.82 16.18 10.52
N GLY A 97 -18.66 15.46 9.39
CA GLY A 97 -17.89 15.92 8.23
C GLY A 97 -16.41 15.50 8.24
N MET A 98 -15.95 14.79 9.26
CA MET A 98 -14.56 14.26 9.29
C MET A 98 -14.38 13.18 8.22
N PRO A 99 -13.28 13.21 7.45
CA PRO A 99 -13.02 12.21 6.42
C PRO A 99 -12.57 10.87 7.03
N ALA A 100 -12.88 9.79 6.32
CA ALA A 100 -12.35 8.46 6.60
C ALA A 100 -12.17 7.68 5.30
N TYR A 101 -11.19 6.79 5.27
CA TYR A 101 -11.03 5.81 4.19
C TYR A 101 -11.83 4.56 4.53
N LEU A 102 -12.63 4.10 3.57
CA LEU A 102 -13.43 2.88 3.69
C LEU A 102 -12.95 1.87 2.67
N THR A 103 -12.66 0.65 3.10
CA THR A 103 -12.33 -0.45 2.18
C THR A 103 -13.17 -1.68 2.48
N LYS A 104 -13.58 -2.37 1.41
CA LYS A 104 -14.28 -3.64 1.51
C LYS A 104 -13.28 -4.77 1.71
N ARG A 105 -13.59 -5.66 2.62
CA ARG A 105 -12.77 -6.86 2.85
C ARG A 105 -12.87 -7.80 1.66
N PHE A 106 -11.74 -8.24 1.16
CA PHE A 106 -11.64 -9.23 0.08
C PHE A 106 -11.40 -10.66 0.61
N ASP A 107 -11.14 -10.81 1.91
CA ASP A 107 -10.97 -12.08 2.61
C ASP A 107 -12.32 -12.69 3.06
N SER A 108 -13.40 -12.29 2.42
CA SER A 108 -14.75 -12.83 2.63
C SER A 108 -15.42 -13.08 1.28
N ARG A 109 -16.08 -14.24 1.15
CA ARG A 109 -16.83 -14.62 -0.03
C ARG A 109 -18.15 -15.29 0.42
N ASP A 110 -19.28 -14.77 -0.05
CA ASP A 110 -20.61 -15.30 0.27
C ASP A 110 -20.85 -15.39 1.79
N GLY A 111 -20.34 -14.42 2.57
CA GLY A 111 -20.42 -14.38 4.02
C GLY A 111 -19.46 -15.32 4.76
N MET A 112 -18.65 -16.08 4.04
CA MET A 112 -17.62 -16.95 4.61
C MET A 112 -16.25 -16.33 4.50
N LYS A 113 -15.45 -16.42 5.58
CA LYS A 113 -14.06 -16.01 5.55
C LYS A 113 -13.25 -16.99 4.71
N ILE A 114 -12.49 -16.48 3.74
CA ILE A 114 -11.52 -17.25 2.97
C ILE A 114 -10.14 -17.15 3.63
N ARG A 115 -9.30 -18.15 3.38
CA ARG A 115 -7.94 -18.12 3.87
C ARG A 115 -7.16 -17.04 3.17
N GLN A 116 -6.52 -16.19 3.95
CA GLN A 116 -5.61 -15.16 3.50
C GLN A 116 -4.44 -15.13 4.48
N GLU A 117 -3.23 -15.04 3.93
CA GLU A 117 -2.01 -14.89 4.72
C GLU A 117 -1.12 -13.83 4.07
N ASP A 118 -0.60 -12.90 4.87
CA ASP A 118 0.42 -11.95 4.44
C ASP A 118 1.81 -12.63 4.41
N PHE A 119 2.77 -11.99 3.74
CA PHE A 119 4.09 -12.60 3.58
C PHE A 119 4.92 -12.61 4.87
N CYS A 120 4.57 -11.86 5.91
CA CYS A 120 5.14 -12.08 7.25
C CYS A 120 4.67 -13.42 7.82
N GLN A 121 3.37 -13.72 7.73
CA GLN A 121 2.80 -14.99 8.18
C GLN A 121 3.40 -16.16 7.39
N LEU A 122 3.44 -16.07 6.06
CA LEU A 122 4.00 -17.11 5.19
C LEU A 122 5.50 -17.37 5.42
N SER A 123 6.26 -16.36 5.87
CA SER A 123 7.68 -16.49 6.21
C SER A 123 7.95 -16.73 7.69
N ASN A 124 6.88 -16.94 8.50
CA ASN A 124 6.95 -17.13 9.95
C ASN A 124 7.63 -15.96 10.70
N ARG A 125 7.47 -14.73 10.19
CA ARG A 125 7.94 -13.52 10.85
C ARG A 125 6.88 -12.94 11.77
N SER A 126 7.26 -12.70 13.01
CA SER A 126 6.42 -12.08 14.04
C SER A 126 7.28 -11.23 14.96
N GLU A 127 6.65 -10.42 15.78
CA GLU A 127 7.35 -9.64 16.82
C GLU A 127 8.17 -10.54 17.76
N GLU A 128 7.67 -11.73 18.08
CA GLU A 128 8.37 -12.69 18.93
C GLU A 128 9.63 -13.26 18.28
N THR A 129 9.64 -13.45 16.97
CA THR A 129 10.73 -14.10 16.23
C THR A 129 11.76 -13.13 15.66
N HIS A 130 11.34 -11.91 15.28
CA HIS A 130 12.14 -10.91 14.55
C HIS A 130 12.09 -9.52 15.20
N GLY A 131 11.46 -9.36 16.40
CA GLY A 131 11.33 -8.08 17.09
C GLY A 131 10.39 -7.09 16.42
N ASP A 132 10.36 -5.84 16.93
CA ASP A 132 9.39 -4.79 16.56
C ASP A 132 9.34 -4.47 15.06
N ASN A 133 10.43 -4.67 14.34
CA ASN A 133 10.55 -4.36 12.92
C ASN A 133 10.36 -5.56 11.98
N TYR A 134 9.83 -6.69 12.48
CA TYR A 134 9.70 -7.95 11.74
C TYR A 134 9.09 -7.82 10.34
N LYS A 135 8.20 -6.87 10.13
CA LYS A 135 7.53 -6.65 8.85
C LYS A 135 8.43 -5.99 7.78
N TYR A 136 9.53 -5.36 8.23
CA TYR A 136 10.55 -4.74 7.38
C TYR A 136 11.82 -5.57 7.27
N ASP A 137 11.93 -6.67 8.02
CA ASP A 137 13.11 -7.54 8.04
C ASP A 137 13.08 -8.52 6.87
N ALA A 138 13.16 -7.97 5.65
CA ALA A 138 13.17 -8.70 4.39
C ALA A 138 13.62 -7.80 3.24
N SER A 139 13.74 -8.38 2.04
CA SER A 139 13.96 -7.66 0.79
C SER A 139 12.87 -7.96 -0.24
N TYR A 140 12.78 -7.13 -1.29
CA TYR A 140 11.90 -7.43 -2.41
C TYR A 140 12.40 -8.63 -3.24
N GLU A 141 13.72 -8.89 -3.26
CA GLU A 141 14.28 -10.14 -3.81
C GLU A 141 13.71 -11.36 -3.06
N GLU A 142 13.73 -11.32 -1.72
CA GLU A 142 13.16 -12.40 -0.90
C GLU A 142 11.65 -12.56 -1.15
N LEU A 143 10.91 -11.44 -1.27
CA LEU A 143 9.47 -11.48 -1.57
C LEU A 143 9.20 -12.24 -2.88
N ALA A 144 10.01 -12.06 -3.93
CA ALA A 144 9.88 -12.82 -5.17
C ALA A 144 10.02 -14.33 -4.95
N GLY A 145 10.98 -14.71 -4.09
CA GLY A 145 11.18 -16.10 -3.67
C GLY A 145 10.00 -16.68 -2.90
N LEU A 146 9.43 -15.89 -2.00
CA LEU A 146 8.24 -16.29 -1.23
C LEU A 146 7.01 -16.45 -2.12
N VAL A 147 6.77 -15.54 -3.07
CA VAL A 147 5.69 -15.70 -4.07
C VAL A 147 5.88 -16.99 -4.85
N ARG A 148 7.10 -17.28 -5.33
CA ARG A 148 7.41 -18.51 -6.06
C ARG A 148 7.17 -19.76 -5.23
N ARG A 149 7.43 -19.69 -3.93
CA ARG A 149 7.25 -20.82 -3.01
C ARG A 149 5.80 -21.12 -2.68
N PHE A 150 4.98 -20.09 -2.49
CA PHE A 150 3.62 -20.23 -1.94
C PHE A 150 2.49 -20.01 -2.95
N CYS A 151 2.79 -19.47 -4.14
CA CYS A 151 1.82 -19.23 -5.19
C CYS A 151 2.08 -20.14 -6.39
N PRO A 152 1.22 -21.14 -6.65
CA PRO A 152 1.40 -22.03 -7.81
C PRO A 152 1.44 -21.29 -9.16
N SER A 153 0.70 -20.19 -9.27
CA SER A 153 0.66 -19.34 -10.47
C SER A 153 1.69 -18.19 -10.43
N HIS A 154 2.80 -18.36 -9.70
CA HIS A 154 3.83 -17.32 -9.52
C HIS A 154 4.35 -16.70 -10.84
N ALA A 155 4.39 -17.46 -11.93
CA ALA A 155 4.80 -16.92 -13.22
C ALA A 155 3.87 -15.80 -13.73
N ILE A 156 2.60 -15.80 -13.31
CA ILE A 156 1.60 -14.76 -13.62
C ILE A 156 1.58 -13.69 -12.53
N GLU A 157 1.76 -14.08 -11.27
CA GLU A 157 1.62 -13.18 -10.12
C GLU A 157 2.89 -12.36 -9.83
N ASN A 158 4.08 -12.92 -10.04
CA ASN A 158 5.35 -12.20 -9.82
C ASN A 158 5.46 -10.89 -10.62
N PRO A 159 5.14 -10.84 -11.93
CA PRO A 159 5.15 -9.56 -12.66
C PRO A 159 4.19 -8.52 -12.09
N LYS A 160 3.06 -8.93 -11.51
CA LYS A 160 2.11 -8.01 -10.86
C LYS A 160 2.68 -7.47 -9.55
N VAL A 161 3.34 -8.33 -8.74
CA VAL A 161 4.02 -7.89 -7.51
C VAL A 161 5.14 -6.92 -7.85
N PHE A 162 5.95 -7.21 -8.87
CA PHE A 162 7.00 -6.32 -9.34
C PHE A 162 6.44 -4.94 -9.77
N PHE A 163 5.36 -4.93 -10.55
CA PHE A 163 4.71 -3.69 -10.96
C PHE A 163 4.13 -2.92 -9.77
N GLN A 164 3.60 -3.61 -8.75
CA GLN A 164 3.14 -2.98 -7.50
C GLN A 164 4.30 -2.38 -6.70
N ILE A 165 5.48 -3.02 -6.67
CA ILE A 165 6.69 -2.47 -6.05
C ILE A 165 7.13 -1.20 -6.77
N LEU A 166 7.18 -1.23 -8.11
CA LEU A 166 7.51 -0.07 -8.92
C LEU A 166 6.51 1.07 -8.70
N PHE A 167 5.21 0.76 -8.62
CA PHE A 167 4.16 1.72 -8.29
C PHE A 167 4.39 2.35 -6.91
N ASN A 168 4.64 1.55 -5.88
CA ASN A 168 4.92 2.03 -4.53
C ASN A 168 6.13 2.98 -4.51
N TYR A 169 7.19 2.67 -5.25
CA TYR A 169 8.35 3.53 -5.38
C TYR A 169 8.00 4.88 -6.02
N VAL A 170 7.30 4.86 -7.16
CA VAL A 170 6.93 6.07 -7.91
C VAL A 170 6.00 6.97 -7.10
N PHE A 171 5.08 6.38 -6.35
CA PHE A 171 4.14 7.12 -5.49
C PHE A 171 4.66 7.34 -4.06
N ALA A 172 5.95 7.12 -3.83
CA ALA A 172 6.66 7.37 -2.57
C ALA A 172 5.96 6.72 -1.36
N ASN A 173 5.53 5.46 -1.51
CA ASN A 173 5.06 4.63 -0.41
C ASN A 173 6.24 3.93 0.28
N GLY A 174 6.85 4.58 1.25
CA GLY A 174 7.95 4.03 2.05
C GLY A 174 7.52 3.00 3.10
N ASP A 175 6.23 2.66 3.20
CA ASP A 175 5.68 1.68 4.14
C ASP A 175 5.23 0.37 3.46
N ALA A 176 5.66 0.12 2.22
CA ALA A 176 5.30 -1.08 1.46
C ALA A 176 6.11 -2.32 1.91
N HIS A 177 5.81 -2.81 3.11
CA HIS A 177 6.47 -3.95 3.76
C HIS A 177 5.77 -5.29 3.48
N LEU A 178 6.30 -6.42 4.01
CA LEU A 178 5.78 -7.77 3.78
C LEU A 178 4.28 -7.95 4.08
N LYS A 179 3.73 -7.23 5.07
CA LYS A 179 2.30 -7.31 5.41
C LYS A 179 1.37 -6.61 4.40
N ASN A 180 1.92 -5.82 3.47
CA ASN A 180 1.14 -5.16 2.41
C ASN A 180 1.00 -6.03 1.16
N PHE A 181 1.58 -7.22 1.18
CA PHE A 181 1.44 -8.23 0.14
C PHE A 181 0.89 -9.50 0.77
N SER A 182 -0.13 -10.10 0.15
CA SER A 182 -0.82 -11.27 0.68
C SER A 182 -1.23 -12.22 -0.42
N LEU A 183 -1.40 -13.48 -0.06
CA LEU A 183 -2.07 -14.48 -0.88
C LEU A 183 -3.41 -14.85 -0.26
N TYR A 184 -4.39 -15.18 -1.08
CA TYR A 184 -5.67 -15.70 -0.63
C TYR A 184 -6.12 -16.90 -1.47
N GLU A 185 -6.95 -17.74 -0.88
CA GLU A 185 -7.46 -18.95 -1.53
C GLU A 185 -8.44 -18.58 -2.66
N SER A 186 -8.12 -19.00 -3.88
CA SER A 186 -8.98 -18.81 -5.04
C SER A 186 -10.22 -19.72 -4.99
N ARG A 187 -11.13 -19.59 -5.96
CA ARG A 187 -12.25 -20.54 -6.10
C ARG A 187 -11.82 -21.95 -6.49
N GLN A 188 -10.62 -22.10 -7.06
CA GLN A 188 -10.05 -23.38 -7.46
C GLN A 188 -9.28 -24.06 -6.33
N GLY A 189 -9.10 -23.38 -5.19
CA GLY A 189 -8.39 -23.90 -4.01
C GLY A 189 -6.88 -23.66 -4.04
N ASP A 190 -6.35 -22.98 -5.05
CA ASP A 190 -4.97 -22.52 -5.10
C ASP A 190 -4.82 -21.12 -4.46
N TYR A 191 -3.59 -20.72 -4.17
CA TYR A 191 -3.29 -19.41 -3.61
C TYR A 191 -2.81 -18.46 -4.70
N ILE A 192 -3.45 -17.28 -4.79
CA ILE A 192 -3.13 -16.20 -5.73
C ILE A 192 -2.95 -14.88 -4.99
N LEU A 193 -2.35 -13.89 -5.65
CA LEU A 193 -2.17 -12.55 -5.08
C LEU A 193 -3.52 -11.91 -4.76
N THR A 194 -3.61 -11.31 -3.58
CA THR A 194 -4.79 -10.51 -3.21
C THR A 194 -4.87 -9.24 -4.06
N PRO A 195 -6.04 -8.58 -4.12
CA PRO A 195 -6.08 -7.18 -4.52
C PRO A 195 -5.08 -6.36 -3.72
N ALA A 196 -4.43 -5.36 -4.33
CA ALA A 196 -3.52 -4.45 -3.63
C ALA A 196 -4.29 -3.57 -2.62
N TYR A 197 -3.67 -3.28 -1.50
CA TYR A 197 -4.21 -2.47 -0.41
C TYR A 197 -3.11 -1.66 0.28
N ASP A 198 -3.49 -0.70 1.10
CA ASP A 198 -2.57 0.18 1.84
C ASP A 198 -1.59 0.93 0.90
N LEU A 199 -2.08 1.36 -0.28
CA LEU A 199 -1.31 2.18 -1.21
C LEU A 199 -1.55 3.67 -0.89
N LEU A 200 -0.50 4.35 -0.46
CA LEU A 200 -0.56 5.79 -0.15
C LEU A 200 0.82 6.43 -0.26
N ASN A 201 0.88 7.73 -0.47
CA ASN A 201 2.13 8.47 -0.45
C ASN A 201 2.54 8.78 1.00
N THR A 202 3.37 7.92 1.61
CA THR A 202 3.80 8.09 3.01
C THR A 202 4.70 9.30 3.20
N SER A 203 5.45 9.70 2.17
CA SER A 203 6.37 10.85 2.25
C SER A 203 5.68 12.20 2.49
N LEU A 204 4.37 12.29 2.22
CA LEU A 204 3.57 13.46 2.60
C LEU A 204 3.50 13.63 4.12
N HIS A 205 3.41 12.52 4.82
CA HIS A 205 3.14 12.48 6.25
C HIS A 205 4.42 12.37 7.07
N PHE A 206 5.42 11.68 6.52
CA PHE A 206 6.72 11.42 7.15
C PHE A 206 7.87 11.78 6.20
N PRO A 207 8.14 13.09 5.97
CA PRO A 207 9.13 13.53 4.97
C PRO A 207 10.58 13.16 5.29
N ASN A 208 10.87 12.82 6.53
CA ASN A 208 12.21 12.48 7.03
C ASN A 208 12.44 10.97 7.14
N GLU A 209 11.53 10.12 6.66
CA GLU A 209 11.78 8.69 6.62
C GLU A 209 12.91 8.38 5.64
N PRO A 210 13.94 7.64 6.10
CA PRO A 210 15.17 7.45 5.33
C PRO A 210 14.99 6.53 4.11
N THR A 211 13.89 5.77 4.05
CA THR A 211 13.69 4.76 3.02
C THR A 211 12.74 5.22 1.93
N ALA A 212 13.19 5.11 0.69
CA ALA A 212 12.37 5.34 -0.50
C ALA A 212 11.32 4.25 -0.71
N THR A 213 11.49 3.13 -0.04
CA THR A 213 10.71 1.89 -0.17
C THR A 213 10.54 1.24 1.22
N GLY A 214 9.51 0.41 1.38
CA GLY A 214 9.28 -0.29 2.64
C GLY A 214 10.33 -1.37 2.94
N LEU A 215 10.90 -2.00 1.91
CA LEU A 215 11.94 -3.01 2.01
C LEU A 215 13.16 -2.59 1.16
N ASP A 216 14.33 -3.11 1.49
CA ASP A 216 15.48 -3.06 0.60
C ASP A 216 15.21 -3.89 -0.68
N PHE A 217 15.87 -3.57 -1.78
CA PHE A 217 15.65 -4.32 -3.03
C PHE A 217 16.27 -5.71 -2.93
N PHE A 218 17.48 -5.82 -2.42
CA PHE A 218 18.27 -7.04 -2.44
C PHE A 218 18.59 -7.53 -1.04
N MET A 219 18.94 -8.82 -0.94
CA MET A 219 19.37 -9.44 0.32
C MET A 219 20.80 -9.02 0.70
N ASP A 220 21.17 -9.29 1.94
CA ASP A 220 22.53 -9.15 2.48
C ASP A 220 23.16 -7.74 2.32
N GLY A 221 22.32 -6.68 2.24
CA GLY A 221 22.79 -5.31 2.09
C GLY A 221 23.46 -5.03 0.74
N HIS A 222 23.15 -5.85 -0.26
CA HIS A 222 23.62 -5.60 -1.62
C HIS A 222 22.95 -4.35 -2.22
N TYR A 223 23.75 -3.55 -2.90
CA TYR A 223 23.31 -2.41 -3.70
C TYR A 223 24.00 -2.47 -5.06
N THR A 224 23.30 -2.03 -6.10
CA THR A 224 23.92 -1.91 -7.43
C THR A 224 25.02 -0.82 -7.41
N ALA A 225 26.00 -0.92 -8.30
CA ALA A 225 26.98 0.14 -8.47
C ALA A 225 26.34 1.50 -8.79
N ARG A 226 25.16 1.49 -9.41
CA ARG A 226 24.41 2.70 -9.72
C ARG A 226 23.84 3.34 -8.46
N TYR A 227 23.23 2.53 -7.58
CA TYR A 227 22.73 3.01 -6.30
C TYR A 227 23.86 3.58 -5.42
N GLU A 228 25.02 2.94 -5.38
CA GLU A 228 26.17 3.43 -4.60
C GLU A 228 26.63 4.84 -5.04
N VAL A 229 26.49 5.15 -6.34
CA VAL A 229 26.82 6.47 -6.88
C VAL A 229 25.72 7.50 -6.64
N LEU A 230 24.44 7.11 -6.80
CA LEU A 230 23.29 8.02 -6.77
C LEU A 230 22.70 8.22 -5.37
N GLY A 231 22.79 7.19 -4.51
CA GLY A 231 22.13 7.17 -3.19
C GLY A 231 20.60 6.99 -3.25
N PHE A 232 20.07 6.57 -4.41
CA PHE A 232 18.64 6.25 -4.61
C PHE A 232 18.48 5.23 -5.73
N TYR A 233 17.37 4.50 -5.72
CA TYR A 233 17.04 3.52 -6.75
C TYR A 233 16.67 4.19 -8.09
N SER A 234 17.24 3.66 -9.17
CA SER A 234 17.09 4.09 -10.56
C SER A 234 16.53 2.97 -11.43
N SER A 235 16.37 3.20 -12.74
CA SER A 235 15.96 2.15 -13.67
C SER A 235 16.89 0.92 -13.63
N THR A 236 18.19 1.10 -13.45
CA THR A 236 19.17 0.00 -13.36
C THR A 236 18.83 -0.96 -12.22
N ASP A 237 18.46 -0.43 -11.06
CA ASP A 237 18.10 -1.24 -9.89
C ASP A 237 16.82 -2.07 -10.13
N PHE A 238 15.85 -1.47 -10.81
CA PHE A 238 14.63 -2.18 -11.20
C PHE A 238 14.88 -3.26 -12.24
N HIS A 239 15.79 -3.05 -13.19
CA HIS A 239 16.20 -4.10 -14.14
C HIS A 239 16.83 -5.29 -13.43
N GLU A 240 17.70 -5.06 -12.44
CA GLU A 240 18.30 -6.14 -11.66
C GLU A 240 17.25 -6.86 -10.81
N LEU A 241 16.40 -6.12 -10.10
CA LEU A 241 15.32 -6.70 -9.28
C LEU A 241 14.34 -7.53 -10.13
N ALA A 242 14.03 -7.09 -11.35
CA ALA A 242 13.10 -7.76 -12.27
C ALA A 242 13.49 -9.21 -12.59
N GLY A 243 14.81 -9.51 -12.61
CA GLY A 243 15.31 -10.86 -12.82
C GLY A 243 14.78 -11.87 -11.81
N PHE A 244 14.60 -11.47 -10.55
CA PHE A 244 14.05 -12.33 -9.49
C PHE A 244 12.54 -12.59 -9.69
N TYR A 245 11.84 -11.67 -10.36
CA TYR A 245 10.40 -11.77 -10.65
C TYR A 245 10.10 -12.44 -11.99
N GLY A 246 11.14 -12.78 -12.78
CA GLY A 246 10.97 -13.36 -14.11
C GLY A 246 10.42 -12.36 -15.14
N VAL A 247 10.65 -11.06 -14.91
CA VAL A 247 10.27 -9.96 -15.82
C VAL A 247 11.47 -9.64 -16.70
N SER A 248 11.28 -9.64 -18.02
CA SER A 248 12.33 -9.33 -18.99
C SER A 248 12.66 -7.83 -19.00
N SER A 249 13.88 -7.49 -19.46
CA SER A 249 14.27 -6.07 -19.59
C SER A 249 13.31 -5.25 -20.47
N LEU A 250 12.77 -5.85 -21.53
CA LEU A 250 11.80 -5.17 -22.40
C LEU A 250 10.48 -4.86 -21.67
N GLU A 251 10.00 -5.79 -20.83
CA GLU A 251 8.82 -5.57 -20.01
C GLU A 251 9.07 -4.50 -18.94
N VAL A 252 10.27 -4.47 -18.34
CA VAL A 252 10.66 -3.40 -17.40
C VAL A 252 10.62 -2.04 -18.08
N ASP A 253 11.24 -1.90 -19.28
CA ASP A 253 11.22 -0.64 -20.04
C ASP A 253 9.80 -0.18 -20.34
N GLU A 254 8.90 -1.11 -20.73
CA GLU A 254 7.51 -0.81 -20.97
C GLU A 254 6.79 -0.36 -19.68
N MET A 255 6.99 -1.07 -18.56
CA MET A 255 6.43 -0.69 -17.25
C MET A 255 6.91 0.69 -16.81
N LEU A 256 8.20 1.00 -16.94
CA LEU A 256 8.76 2.31 -16.62
C LEU A 256 8.15 3.41 -17.51
N SER A 257 8.03 3.16 -18.82
CA SER A 257 7.49 4.13 -19.78
C SER A 257 6.03 4.47 -19.53
N VAL A 258 5.23 3.53 -18.98
CA VAL A 258 3.82 3.75 -18.64
C VAL A 258 3.65 4.92 -17.67
N PHE A 259 4.52 5.05 -16.67
CA PHE A 259 4.44 6.15 -15.69
C PHE A 259 4.64 7.52 -16.35
N ALA A 260 5.59 7.65 -17.27
CA ALA A 260 5.80 8.89 -18.00
C ALA A 260 4.61 9.21 -18.92
N ARG A 261 4.09 8.21 -19.65
CA ARG A 261 2.93 8.40 -20.56
C ARG A 261 1.66 8.81 -19.82
N LYS A 262 1.49 8.36 -18.58
CA LYS A 262 0.29 8.63 -17.77
C LYS A 262 0.43 9.82 -16.81
N CYS A 263 1.54 10.55 -16.89
CA CYS A 263 1.86 11.67 -16.01
C CYS A 263 0.72 12.71 -15.94
N VAL A 264 0.18 13.13 -17.09
CA VAL A 264 -0.92 14.13 -17.15
C VAL A 264 -2.19 13.62 -16.45
N GLN A 265 -2.51 12.33 -16.59
CA GLN A 265 -3.67 11.73 -15.93
C GLN A 265 -3.50 11.73 -14.39
N VAL A 266 -2.29 11.41 -13.91
CA VAL A 266 -1.95 11.47 -12.48
C VAL A 266 -2.07 12.90 -11.96
N GLU A 267 -1.49 13.89 -12.69
CA GLU A 267 -1.58 15.31 -12.30
C GLU A 267 -3.03 15.77 -12.18
N GLU A 268 -3.89 15.38 -13.11
CA GLU A 268 -5.30 15.76 -13.09
C GLU A 268 -6.04 15.11 -11.91
N SER A 269 -5.78 13.82 -11.64
CA SER A 269 -6.36 13.14 -10.48
C SER A 269 -5.94 13.81 -9.17
N VAL A 270 -4.67 14.20 -9.04
CA VAL A 270 -4.20 14.93 -7.86
C VAL A 270 -4.86 16.30 -7.73
N LYS A 271 -4.95 17.07 -8.84
CA LYS A 271 -5.59 18.40 -8.85
C LYS A 271 -7.06 18.34 -8.41
N THR A 272 -7.80 17.33 -8.87
CA THR A 272 -9.23 17.17 -8.56
C THR A 272 -9.50 16.46 -7.23
N SER A 273 -8.48 15.86 -6.61
CA SER A 273 -8.60 15.12 -5.35
C SER A 273 -9.05 15.98 -4.17
N ARG A 274 -9.32 15.33 -3.04
CA ARG A 274 -9.70 15.97 -1.78
C ARG A 274 -8.52 16.34 -0.87
N LEU A 275 -7.30 16.17 -1.33
CA LEU A 275 -6.11 16.66 -0.61
C LEU A 275 -6.14 18.18 -0.45
N SER A 276 -5.57 18.68 0.63
CA SER A 276 -5.30 20.11 0.80
C SER A 276 -4.36 20.62 -0.31
N LEU A 277 -4.40 21.92 -0.60
CA LEU A 277 -3.60 22.51 -1.69
C LEU A 277 -2.09 22.27 -1.50
N GLU A 278 -1.61 22.38 -0.28
CA GLU A 278 -0.21 22.12 0.03
C GLU A 278 0.14 20.63 -0.16
N ALA A 279 -0.70 19.71 0.30
CA ALA A 279 -0.51 18.27 0.11
C ALA A 279 -0.52 17.88 -1.37
N LYS A 280 -1.40 18.47 -2.21
CA LYS A 280 -1.39 18.27 -3.67
C LYS A 280 -0.05 18.64 -4.28
N SER A 281 0.47 19.81 -3.93
CA SER A 281 1.73 20.32 -4.46
C SER A 281 2.91 19.39 -4.10
N LEU A 282 2.96 18.92 -2.86
CA LEU A 282 4.00 18.01 -2.39
C LEU A 282 3.85 16.60 -2.99
N TYR A 283 2.62 16.10 -3.14
CA TYR A 283 2.35 14.83 -3.79
C TYR A 283 2.92 14.81 -5.21
N LEU A 284 2.61 15.84 -6.00
CA LEU A 284 3.13 15.97 -7.38
C LEU A 284 4.64 16.16 -7.40
N ALA A 285 5.19 16.96 -6.49
CA ALA A 285 6.65 17.12 -6.41
C ALA A 285 7.35 15.78 -6.18
N LYS A 286 6.88 14.96 -5.23
CA LYS A 286 7.43 13.64 -4.95
C LYS A 286 7.27 12.68 -6.13
N PHE A 287 6.09 12.65 -6.76
CA PHE A 287 5.86 11.86 -7.97
C PHE A 287 6.85 12.21 -9.09
N HIS A 288 7.03 13.49 -9.40
CA HIS A 288 7.98 13.94 -10.42
C HIS A 288 9.44 13.65 -10.05
N ASP A 289 9.81 13.79 -8.77
CA ASP A 289 11.16 13.45 -8.31
C ASP A 289 11.47 11.96 -8.51
N ARG A 290 10.50 11.08 -8.25
CA ARG A 290 10.66 9.63 -8.50
C ARG A 290 10.73 9.31 -9.99
N LEU A 291 9.94 9.96 -10.84
CA LEU A 291 10.08 9.81 -12.29
C LEU A 291 11.45 10.24 -12.80
N LYS A 292 11.99 11.34 -12.28
CA LYS A 292 13.37 11.79 -12.62
C LYS A 292 14.42 10.78 -12.14
N ALA A 293 14.25 10.19 -10.96
CA ALA A 293 15.15 9.18 -10.43
C ALA A 293 15.18 7.94 -11.33
N LEU A 294 14.03 7.51 -11.85
CA LEU A 294 13.93 6.38 -12.78
C LEU A 294 14.55 6.68 -14.15
N ALA A 295 14.69 7.95 -14.54
CA ALA A 295 15.29 8.35 -15.81
C ALA A 295 16.84 8.42 -15.77
N GLN A 296 17.47 8.17 -14.62
CA GLN A 296 18.93 8.14 -14.43
C GLN A 296 19.51 6.75 -14.72
#